data_6fc78a6a008eabaed02131b13c6cce27
#
_entry.id   6fc78a6a008eabaed02131b13c6cce27
#
_cell.length_a   1.000
_cell.length_b   1.000
_cell.length_c   1.000
_cell.angle_alpha   90.00
_cell.angle_beta   90.00
_cell.angle_gamma   90.00
#
_symmetry.space_group_name_H-M   'P 1'
#
loop_
_entity.id
_entity.type
_entity.pdbx_description
1 polymer ?
#
loop_
_entity_poly.entity_id
_entity_poly.type
_entity_poly.pdbx_seq_one_letter_code
_entity_poly.pdbx_strand_id
1 'polypeptide(L)' 'MNIQKGSIVRAKSGRDKGRFFLVLSTEGNYAFIADGKTRRLEKPKKKNILHLAATNIIYTGSAKTNPQIKRILSDLKND' A
#
# COMPACT_ATOMS: atom_id res chain seq x y z
N MET A 1 9.26 12.50 -2.25
CA MET A 1 8.50 12.05 -1.10
C MET A 1 8.92 10.66 -0.70
N ASN A 2 9.05 10.43 0.58
CA ASN A 2 9.53 9.15 1.08
C ASN A 2 8.39 8.15 1.25
N ILE A 3 8.58 6.96 0.69
CA ILE A 3 7.67 5.86 0.93
C ILE A 3 8.18 5.11 2.14
N GLN A 4 7.30 4.95 3.14
CA GLN A 4 7.65 4.34 4.41
C GLN A 4 6.49 3.49 4.91
N LYS A 5 6.72 2.77 6.00
CA LYS A 5 5.65 2.01 6.64
C LYS A 5 4.47 2.92 6.92
N GLY A 6 3.28 2.49 6.51
CA GLY A 6 2.06 3.26 6.67
C GLY A 6 1.72 4.15 5.50
N SER A 7 2.65 4.37 4.57
CA SER A 7 2.36 5.16 3.38
C SER A 7 1.25 4.52 2.56
N ILE A 8 0.33 5.36 2.06
CA ILE A 8 -0.62 4.92 1.07
C ILE A 8 -0.03 5.27 -0.28
N VAL A 9 0.08 4.28 -1.17
CA VAL A 9 0.72 4.44 -2.46
C VAL A 9 -0.19 3.96 -3.58
N ARG A 10 0.10 4.41 -4.79
CA ARG A 10 -0.59 3.96 -5.99
C ARG A 10 0.43 3.30 -6.92
N ALA A 11 0.07 2.15 -7.45
CA ALA A 11 0.95 1.46 -8.40
C ALA A 11 0.97 2.21 -9.73
N LYS A 12 2.16 2.43 -10.28
CA LYS A 12 2.36 3.15 -11.54
C LYS A 12 2.47 2.20 -12.73
N SER A 13 2.70 0.93 -12.49
CA SER A 13 2.96 -0.03 -13.58
C SER A 13 2.49 -1.42 -13.19
N GLY A 14 2.46 -2.32 -14.17
CA GLY A 14 2.10 -3.72 -13.98
C GLY A 14 0.61 -3.94 -13.90
N ARG A 15 0.23 -5.14 -13.45
CA ARG A 15 -1.17 -5.53 -13.33
C ARG A 15 -1.95 -4.67 -12.35
N ASP A 16 -1.26 -4.15 -11.36
CA ASP A 16 -1.89 -3.37 -10.28
C ASP A 16 -1.94 -1.88 -10.60
N LYS A 17 -1.58 -1.47 -11.81
CA LYS A 17 -1.52 -0.06 -12.19
C LYS A 17 -2.82 0.68 -11.84
N GLY A 18 -2.67 1.79 -11.15
CA GLY A 18 -3.80 2.63 -10.76
C GLY A 18 -4.44 2.23 -9.43
N ARG A 19 -4.07 1.09 -8.86
CA ARG A 19 -4.65 0.62 -7.60
C ARG A 19 -3.87 1.17 -6.41
N PHE A 20 -4.58 1.33 -5.29
CA PHE A 20 -3.98 1.83 -4.06
C PHE A 20 -3.61 0.69 -3.13
N PHE A 21 -2.54 0.91 -2.37
CA PHE A 21 -2.01 -0.09 -1.44
C PHE A 21 -1.49 0.59 -0.18
N LEU A 22 -1.47 -0.19 0.90
CA LEU A 22 -0.84 0.20 2.14
C LEU A 22 0.56 -0.41 2.18
N VAL A 23 1.56 0.40 2.52
CA VAL A 23 2.93 -0.09 2.70
C VAL A 23 3.04 -0.69 4.10
N LEU A 24 3.34 -1.98 4.16
CA LEU A 24 3.50 -2.69 5.43
C LEU A 24 4.91 -2.52 5.99
N SER A 25 5.89 -2.51 5.11
CA SER A 25 7.29 -2.33 5.48
C SER A 25 8.10 -2.00 4.24
N THR A 26 9.33 -1.58 4.44
CA THR A 26 10.26 -1.30 3.35
C THR A 26 11.58 -2.01 3.60
N GLU A 27 12.28 -2.34 2.52
CA GLU A 27 13.58 -2.97 2.58
C GLU A 27 14.38 -2.52 1.37
N GLY A 28 15.41 -1.68 1.59
CA GLY A 28 16.18 -1.11 0.50
C GLY A 28 15.28 -0.34 -0.46
N ASN A 29 15.30 -0.73 -1.73
CA ASN A 29 14.50 -0.08 -2.78
C ASN A 29 13.13 -0.73 -2.98
N TYR A 30 12.70 -1.58 -2.04
CA TYR A 30 11.45 -2.32 -2.16
C TYR A 30 10.50 -1.99 -1.03
N ALA A 31 9.22 -2.05 -1.34
CA ALA A 31 8.15 -1.93 -0.36
C ALA A 31 7.29 -3.18 -0.42
N PHE A 32 6.84 -3.63 0.75
CA PHE A 32 5.88 -4.72 0.85
C PHE A 32 4.51 -4.10 0.99
N ILE A 33 3.64 -4.34 0.00
CA ILE A 33 2.36 -3.67 -0.10
C ILE A 33 1.21 -4.66 -0.06
N ALA A 34 0.07 -4.19 0.45
CA ALA A 34 -1.13 -4.99 0.55
C ALA A 34 -2.36 -4.11 0.37
N ASP A 35 -3.44 -4.72 -0.14
CA ASP A 35 -4.74 -4.05 -0.25
C ASP A 35 -5.83 -4.80 0.50
N GLY A 36 -5.50 -5.93 1.10
CA GLY A 36 -6.44 -6.73 1.87
C GLY A 36 -7.37 -7.58 1.02
N LYS A 37 -7.25 -7.50 -0.30
CA LYS A 37 -8.12 -8.22 -1.23
C LYS A 37 -7.29 -9.10 -2.16
N THR A 38 -6.63 -8.50 -3.15
CA THR A 38 -5.76 -9.20 -4.09
C THR A 38 -4.39 -9.45 -3.47
N ARG A 39 -3.87 -8.44 -2.78
CA ARG A 39 -2.59 -8.53 -2.07
C ARG A 39 -2.88 -8.56 -0.58
N ARG A 40 -2.90 -9.75 0.00
CA ARG A 40 -3.33 -9.94 1.37
C ARG A 40 -2.16 -9.72 2.35
N LEU A 41 -2.52 -9.41 3.58
CA LEU A 41 -1.57 -9.18 4.66
C LEU A 41 -0.60 -10.35 4.86
N GLU A 42 -1.10 -11.58 4.69
CA GLU A 42 -0.31 -12.79 4.89
C GLU A 42 0.71 -13.01 3.78
N LYS A 43 0.48 -12.39 2.63
CA LYS A 43 1.33 -12.56 1.44
C LYS A 43 1.41 -11.25 0.68
N PRO A 44 2.07 -10.25 1.25
CA PRO A 44 2.15 -8.94 0.59
C PRO A 44 2.99 -9.02 -0.68
N LYS A 45 2.77 -8.06 -1.56
CA LYS A 45 3.53 -7.95 -2.79
C LYS A 45 4.80 -7.15 -2.54
N LYS A 46 5.94 -7.71 -2.92
CA LYS A 46 7.21 -6.97 -2.91
C LYS A 46 7.28 -6.17 -4.20
N LYS A 47 7.35 -4.84 -4.10
CA LYS A 47 7.33 -3.95 -5.25
C LYS A 47 8.46 -2.94 -5.17
N ASN A 48 9.13 -2.71 -6.29
CA ASN A 48 10.16 -1.67 -6.34
C ASN A 48 9.51 -0.30 -6.14
N ILE A 49 10.10 0.51 -5.27
CA ILE A 49 9.57 1.83 -4.93
C ILE A 49 9.44 2.73 -6.16
N LEU A 50 10.30 2.54 -7.16
CA LEU A 50 10.24 3.32 -8.40
C LEU A 50 8.93 3.13 -9.16
N HIS A 51 8.22 2.04 -8.91
CA HIS A 51 6.94 1.75 -9.55
C HIS A 51 5.74 2.16 -8.71
N LEU A 52 5.98 2.91 -7.64
CA LEU A 52 4.94 3.37 -6.74
C LEU A 52 4.92 4.88 -6.67
N ALA A 53 3.72 5.44 -6.66
CA ALA A 53 3.52 6.87 -6.45
C ALA A 53 3.03 7.08 -5.03
N ALA A 54 3.75 7.88 -4.26
CA ALA A 54 3.35 8.21 -2.90
C ALA A 54 2.16 9.16 -2.93
N THR A 55 1.22 8.96 -2.02
CA THR A 55 0.17 9.95 -1.76
C THR A 55 0.60 10.78 -0.55
N ASN A 56 -0.21 11.78 -0.20
CA ASN A 56 0.06 12.59 0.99
C ASN A 56 -0.41 11.92 2.28
N ILE A 57 -0.92 10.69 2.17
CA ILE A 57 -1.56 10.03 3.29
C ILE A 57 -0.66 8.98 3.89
N ILE A 58 -0.47 9.05 5.19
CA ILE A 58 0.29 8.06 5.95
C ILE A 58 -0.62 7.55 7.06
N TYR A 59 -0.86 6.25 7.07
CA TYR A 59 -1.64 5.60 8.12
C TYR A 59 -0.71 5.31 9.29
N THR A 60 -0.98 5.92 10.44
CA THR A 60 -0.10 5.79 11.61
C THR A 60 -0.45 4.63 12.53
N GLY A 61 -1.63 4.02 12.36
CA GLY A 61 -2.00 2.85 13.15
C GLY A 61 -1.37 1.58 12.62
N SER A 62 -1.71 0.46 13.25
CA SER A 62 -1.30 -0.86 12.78
C SER A 62 -2.46 -1.57 12.13
N ALA A 63 -2.33 -1.90 10.85
CA ALA A 63 -3.32 -2.70 10.15
C ALA A 63 -2.99 -4.17 10.40
N LYS A 64 -3.87 -4.86 11.13
CA LYS A 64 -3.64 -6.25 11.53
C LYS A 64 -4.48 -7.26 10.79
N THR A 65 -5.46 -6.80 10.03
CA THR A 65 -6.36 -7.68 9.29
C THR A 65 -6.60 -7.16 7.88
N ASN A 66 -6.95 -8.06 6.97
CA ASN A 66 -7.26 -7.67 5.60
C ASN A 66 -8.50 -6.78 5.52
N PRO A 67 -9.59 -7.03 6.25
CA PRO A 67 -10.72 -6.11 6.26
C PRO A 67 -10.36 -4.71 6.70
N GLN A 68 -9.43 -4.58 7.64
CA GLN A 68 -8.95 -3.28 8.11
C GLN A 68 -8.22 -2.54 7.00
N ILE A 69 -7.36 -3.23 6.25
CA ILE A 69 -6.66 -2.63 5.12
C ILE A 69 -7.65 -2.18 4.05
N LYS A 70 -8.63 -3.03 3.74
CA LYS A 70 -9.66 -2.69 2.76
C LYS A 70 -10.41 -1.43 3.15
N ARG A 71 -10.74 -1.28 4.43
CA ARG A 71 -11.44 -0.10 4.94
C ARG A 71 -10.60 1.16 4.80
N ILE A 72 -9.32 1.07 5.17
CA ILE A 72 -8.40 2.21 5.06
C ILE A 72 -8.35 2.71 3.62
N LEU A 73 -8.19 1.80 2.67
CA LEU A 73 -8.08 2.16 1.26
C LEU A 73 -9.41 2.60 0.67
N SER A 74 -10.51 2.04 1.16
CA SER A 74 -11.85 2.42 0.71
C SER A 74 -12.19 3.85 1.10
N ASP A 75 -11.78 4.26 2.29
CA ASP A 75 -12.04 5.62 2.77
C ASP A 75 -11.37 6.66 1.89
N LEU A 76 -10.25 6.32 1.26
CA LEU A 76 -9.56 7.22 0.34
C LEU A 76 -10.37 7.49 -0.92
N LYS A 77 -11.10 6.50 -1.39
CA LYS A 77 -11.84 6.61 -2.64
C LYS A 77 -13.12 7.42 -2.50
N ASN A 78 -13.53 7.69 -1.29
CA ASN A 78 -14.77 8.39 -1.02
C ASN A 78 -14.60 9.89 -0.80
N ASP A 79 -13.41 10.39 -1.00
CA ASP A 79 -13.14 11.82 -0.89
C ASP A 79 -13.54 12.58 -2.13
#